data_900aced82021066913f8bed5dbda8f7e
#
_entry.id   900aced82021066913f8bed5dbda8f7e
#
_cell.length_a   1.000
_cell.length_b   1.000
_cell.length_c   1.000
_cell.angle_alpha   90.00
_cell.angle_beta   90.00
_cell.angle_gamma   90.00
#
_symmetry.space_group_name_H-M   'P 1'
#
loop_
_entity.id
_entity.type
_entity.pdbx_description
1 polymer ?
#
loop_
_entity_poly.entity_id
_entity_poly.type
_entity_poly.pdbx_seq_one_letter_code
_entity_poly.pdbx_strand_id
1 'polypeptide(L)'
;MDKTILIALAVIGAILFFGLVAPQPQAPPTVEQGQLIDSGEFVVEQAGQQIINEQYTLFFSPAEGYMLISQETMSVSGQNITLAQQYEFDRDFMPVLYHLAADTPSGSQIISAQMGIKGLHMETRVGTARQEADIPGKDIVILDNNLISHYAVLFLAIQAGAIPAQFTAAVPQALLSLPAKVNAAQPITFTSADKSYDGQRYDLHLGDLVIIMLSYQGKLVGVINDAQGVHAYNAQAFPSGIALPGMPAPEATTEGVVEKNMTFESGDATLAGTLTLPAGATGPVPGVLFIAGSGPVDRDENAAGLKTDVFRQLAASLAKAGIGSLRYDKRGVGQSEGVFANVSMEDLLADARAALSGLKSSDGIDPQQVFLLGHSEGGILAPIIATENSDLEGVVLLAAPAHSLDWVIRKQIERLNRDMDKSEDEVQTALAQEDQYLDFVRNSTGDWSDYTFEQLVEAMPWLTQEKYIEVKILSLSWLRQHFQHDPIESIGKVTCPVLIVQGEKDYQVPEGEADLLASALKEAGNTDVTVDKFPDLNHLMRHHPEAANLTYRHLSEPVDARVTEEITTWIAEHVAK
;
A
#
# COMPACT_ATOMS: atom_id res chain seq x y z
N MET A 1 -9.97 -20.93 -7.24
CA MET A 1 -9.13 -20.13 -6.30
C MET A 1 -10.06 -19.23 -5.53
N ASP A 2 -10.02 -19.31 -4.25
CA ASP A 2 -10.95 -18.58 -3.41
C ASP A 2 -10.47 -17.13 -3.28
N LYS A 3 -11.21 -16.18 -3.85
CA LYS A 3 -10.90 -14.73 -3.85
C LYS A 3 -10.78 -14.14 -2.44
N THR A 4 -11.11 -14.92 -1.43
CA THR A 4 -11.20 -14.53 -0.02
C THR A 4 -9.84 -14.21 0.60
N ILE A 5 -8.82 -15.00 0.28
CA ILE A 5 -7.47 -14.84 0.86
C ILE A 5 -6.76 -13.62 0.25
N LEU A 6 -6.97 -13.37 -1.05
CA LEU A 6 -6.38 -12.22 -1.74
C LEU A 6 -6.90 -10.87 -1.21
N ILE A 7 -8.16 -10.80 -0.76
CA ILE A 7 -8.78 -9.55 -0.27
C ILE A 7 -8.35 -9.25 1.17
N ALA A 8 -8.23 -10.26 2.02
CA ALA A 8 -7.74 -10.08 3.40
C ALA A 8 -6.26 -9.64 3.41
N LEU A 9 -5.44 -10.17 2.48
CA LEU A 9 -4.03 -9.81 2.33
C LEU A 9 -3.82 -8.44 1.67
N ALA A 10 -4.73 -7.99 0.81
CA ALA A 10 -4.69 -6.64 0.21
C ALA A 10 -4.95 -5.53 1.24
N VAL A 11 -5.62 -5.85 2.35
CA VAL A 11 -5.88 -4.90 3.45
C VAL A 11 -4.71 -4.82 4.43
N ILE A 12 -3.89 -5.87 4.53
CA ILE A 12 -2.70 -5.89 5.37
C ILE A 12 -1.48 -5.29 4.65
N GLY A 13 -1.65 -4.83 3.42
CA GLY A 13 -0.63 -4.09 2.68
C GLY A 13 0.49 -4.95 2.12
N ALA A 14 0.74 -4.74 0.86
CA ALA A 14 1.92 -5.10 0.11
C ALA A 14 1.94 -6.48 -0.57
N ILE A 15 1.97 -6.36 -1.84
CA ILE A 15 2.50 -7.34 -2.78
C ILE A 15 3.91 -7.72 -2.33
N LEU A 16 4.08 -8.92 -1.82
CA LEU A 16 5.39 -9.45 -1.53
C LEU A 16 5.74 -10.53 -2.54
N PHE A 17 6.80 -10.26 -3.27
CA PHE A 17 7.53 -11.26 -4.05
C PHE A 17 8.73 -11.72 -3.23
N PHE A 18 8.77 -12.99 -2.85
CA PHE A 18 9.96 -13.60 -2.23
C PHE A 18 10.20 -15.02 -2.74
N GLY A 19 11.29 -15.34 -2.95
CA GLY A 19 12.47 -15.92 -3.34
C GLY A 19 12.79 -17.37 -3.30
N LEU A 20 13.64 -17.79 -4.17
CA LEU A 20 14.85 -18.63 -3.95
C LEU A 20 15.65 -18.78 -5.26
N VAL A 21 16.97 -18.63 -5.12
CA VAL A 21 18.10 -18.87 -6.04
C VAL A 21 17.79 -19.22 -7.50
N ALA A 22 18.21 -18.31 -8.38
CA ALA A 22 18.03 -18.34 -9.82
C ALA A 22 19.02 -19.22 -10.59
N PRO A 23 18.61 -19.81 -11.71
CA PRO A 23 19.49 -20.02 -12.86
C PRO A 23 19.60 -18.70 -13.66
N GLN A 24 20.77 -18.46 -14.25
CA GLN A 24 21.06 -17.25 -15.02
C GLN A 24 20.03 -16.97 -16.12
N PRO A 25 19.68 -15.70 -16.38
CA PRO A 25 18.73 -15.34 -17.42
C PRO A 25 19.29 -15.76 -18.80
N GLN A 26 18.47 -16.46 -19.57
CA GLN A 26 18.72 -16.61 -21.00
C GLN A 26 18.57 -15.25 -21.65
N ALA A 27 19.55 -14.85 -22.45
CA ALA A 27 19.44 -13.66 -23.29
C ALA A 27 18.15 -13.71 -24.12
N PRO A 28 17.44 -12.59 -24.28
CA PRO A 28 16.24 -12.56 -25.09
C PRO A 28 16.55 -13.08 -26.49
N PRO A 29 15.64 -13.81 -27.14
CA PRO A 29 15.87 -14.33 -28.48
C PRO A 29 16.17 -13.17 -29.43
N THR A 30 17.13 -13.37 -30.32
CA THR A 30 17.47 -12.42 -31.38
C THR A 30 16.29 -12.31 -32.34
N VAL A 31 15.57 -11.19 -32.24
CA VAL A 31 14.43 -10.86 -33.11
C VAL A 31 14.95 -10.50 -34.49
N GLU A 32 14.44 -11.09 -35.56
CA GLU A 32 14.56 -10.54 -36.92
C GLU A 32 13.92 -9.14 -36.89
N GLN A 33 14.71 -8.12 -37.23
CA GLN A 33 14.40 -6.72 -36.98
C GLN A 33 13.15 -6.27 -37.72
N GLY A 34 12.02 -6.12 -37.00
CA GLY A 34 10.85 -5.40 -37.46
C GLY A 34 11.12 -3.89 -37.55
N GLN A 35 10.20 -3.14 -38.16
CA GLN A 35 10.25 -1.69 -38.19
C GLN A 35 9.98 -1.14 -36.77
N LEU A 36 10.84 -0.24 -36.28
CA LEU A 36 10.60 0.48 -35.04
C LEU A 36 9.35 1.37 -35.18
N ILE A 37 8.37 1.18 -34.30
CA ILE A 37 7.12 1.95 -34.25
C ILE A 37 7.19 3.01 -33.17
N ASP A 38 7.56 2.61 -31.94
CA ASP A 38 7.67 3.50 -30.81
C ASP A 38 8.71 2.97 -29.81
N SER A 39 9.26 3.88 -29.03
CA SER A 39 10.16 3.56 -27.92
C SER A 39 10.17 4.71 -26.94
N GLY A 40 10.49 4.43 -25.69
CA GLY A 40 10.56 5.46 -24.67
C GLY A 40 10.99 4.92 -23.32
N GLU A 41 11.00 5.83 -22.38
CA GLU A 41 11.27 5.58 -20.98
C GLU A 41 10.16 6.20 -20.17
N PHE A 42 9.48 5.37 -19.37
CA PHE A 42 8.52 5.82 -18.39
C PHE A 42 9.14 5.80 -16.99
N VAL A 43 9.02 6.92 -16.31
CA VAL A 43 9.26 7.02 -14.87
C VAL A 43 7.91 6.96 -14.19
N VAL A 44 7.80 6.12 -13.16
CA VAL A 44 6.63 6.02 -12.31
C VAL A 44 6.97 6.57 -10.94
N GLU A 45 6.17 7.52 -10.51
CA GLU A 45 6.25 8.12 -9.18
C GLU A 45 5.04 7.73 -8.36
N GLN A 46 5.27 7.48 -7.08
CA GLN A 46 4.23 7.34 -6.08
C GLN A 46 4.57 8.26 -4.91
N ALA A 47 3.62 9.09 -4.50
CA ALA A 47 3.83 10.10 -3.47
C ALA A 47 5.05 11.03 -3.72
N GLY A 48 5.32 11.36 -5.00
CA GLY A 48 6.44 12.21 -5.41
C GLY A 48 7.81 11.52 -5.41
N GLN A 49 7.86 10.21 -5.19
CA GLN A 49 9.08 9.41 -5.26
C GLN A 49 9.07 8.53 -6.49
N GLN A 50 10.19 8.48 -7.20
CA GLN A 50 10.36 7.54 -8.29
C GLN A 50 10.49 6.13 -7.71
N ILE A 51 9.55 5.26 -8.09
CA ILE A 51 9.50 3.87 -7.66
C ILE A 51 9.85 2.89 -8.79
N ILE A 52 9.62 3.28 -10.05
CA ILE A 52 9.83 2.44 -11.22
C ILE A 52 10.47 3.26 -12.33
N ASN A 53 11.34 2.59 -13.09
CA ASN A 53 11.83 3.04 -14.39
C ASN A 53 11.59 1.93 -15.39
N GLU A 54 10.81 2.19 -16.45
CA GLU A 54 10.51 1.24 -17.52
C GLU A 54 11.03 1.76 -18.85
N GLN A 55 11.93 1.01 -19.49
CA GLN A 55 12.37 1.26 -20.88
C GLN A 55 11.65 0.27 -21.80
N TYR A 56 11.05 0.78 -22.88
CA TYR A 56 10.32 -0.06 -23.82
C TYR A 56 10.66 0.24 -25.27
N THR A 57 10.43 -0.76 -26.13
CA THR A 57 10.52 -0.68 -27.58
C THR A 57 9.42 -1.50 -28.23
N LEU A 58 8.69 -0.90 -29.16
CA LEU A 58 7.65 -1.52 -29.95
C LEU A 58 8.08 -1.64 -31.42
N PHE A 59 8.07 -2.84 -31.93
CA PHE A 59 8.38 -3.18 -33.33
C PHE A 59 7.12 -3.64 -34.08
N PHE A 60 7.13 -3.49 -35.40
CA PHE A 60 6.13 -4.04 -36.30
C PHE A 60 6.76 -4.87 -37.40
N SER A 61 6.24 -6.05 -37.65
CA SER A 61 6.56 -6.93 -38.77
C SER A 61 5.32 -7.18 -39.61
N PRO A 62 5.34 -6.98 -40.94
CA PRO A 62 4.19 -7.31 -41.81
C PRO A 62 3.79 -8.80 -41.75
N ALA A 63 4.67 -9.67 -41.38
CA ALA A 63 4.39 -11.12 -41.28
C ALA A 63 3.78 -11.49 -39.94
N GLU A 64 4.26 -10.90 -38.83
CA GLU A 64 4.02 -11.35 -37.46
C GLU A 64 3.13 -10.42 -36.65
N GLY A 65 2.99 -9.14 -37.03
CA GLY A 65 2.28 -8.12 -36.25
C GLY A 65 3.22 -7.26 -35.43
N TYR A 66 2.84 -6.96 -34.19
CA TYR A 66 3.60 -6.10 -33.28
C TYR A 66 4.30 -6.90 -32.20
N MET A 67 5.45 -6.41 -31.74
CA MET A 67 6.18 -6.95 -30.61
C MET A 67 6.64 -5.82 -29.70
N LEU A 68 6.20 -5.84 -28.45
CA LEU A 68 6.65 -4.98 -27.37
C LEU A 68 7.71 -5.73 -26.56
N ILE A 69 8.84 -5.08 -26.36
CA ILE A 69 9.88 -5.51 -25.41
C ILE A 69 10.04 -4.39 -24.40
N SER A 70 10.01 -4.70 -23.11
CA SER A 70 10.38 -3.74 -22.10
C SER A 70 11.24 -4.35 -21.00
N GLN A 71 11.98 -3.48 -20.35
CA GLN A 71 12.71 -3.77 -19.13
C GLN A 71 12.33 -2.73 -18.09
N GLU A 72 11.93 -3.21 -16.94
CA GLU A 72 11.55 -2.40 -15.80
C GLU A 72 12.49 -2.65 -14.64
N THR A 73 12.84 -1.59 -13.93
CA THR A 73 13.57 -1.66 -12.66
C THR A 73 12.76 -0.94 -11.61
N MET A 74 12.44 -1.65 -10.55
CA MET A 74 11.74 -1.09 -9.39
C MET A 74 12.54 -1.30 -8.11
N SER A 75 12.41 -0.37 -7.17
CA SER A 75 12.95 -0.52 -5.82
C SER A 75 11.80 -0.84 -4.86
N VAL A 76 11.86 -2.03 -4.28
CA VAL A 76 10.85 -2.49 -3.30
C VAL A 76 11.58 -2.84 -2.01
N SER A 77 11.25 -2.15 -0.93
CA SER A 77 11.85 -2.39 0.40
C SER A 77 13.38 -2.36 0.39
N GLY A 78 13.98 -1.42 -0.37
CA GLY A 78 15.44 -1.28 -0.49
C GLY A 78 16.12 -2.33 -1.39
N GLN A 79 15.36 -3.18 -2.08
CA GLN A 79 15.87 -4.18 -3.02
C GLN A 79 15.43 -3.84 -4.45
N ASN A 80 16.36 -3.99 -5.40
CA ASN A 80 16.04 -3.77 -6.81
C ASN A 80 15.48 -5.06 -7.43
N ILE A 81 14.31 -4.95 -8.02
CA ILE A 81 13.66 -5.99 -8.81
C ILE A 81 13.75 -5.58 -10.27
N THR A 82 14.15 -6.50 -11.13
CA THR A 82 14.15 -6.30 -12.58
C THR A 82 13.12 -7.19 -13.22
N LEU A 83 12.24 -6.58 -14.02
CA LEU A 83 11.28 -7.28 -14.85
C LEU A 83 11.67 -7.11 -16.32
N ALA A 84 11.54 -8.18 -17.10
CA ALA A 84 11.74 -8.15 -18.54
C ALA A 84 10.53 -8.81 -19.22
N GLN A 85 9.92 -8.11 -20.16
CA GLN A 85 8.78 -8.64 -20.88
C GLN A 85 8.98 -8.71 -22.38
N GLN A 86 8.26 -9.64 -22.98
CA GLN A 86 7.98 -9.73 -24.41
C GLN A 86 6.47 -9.91 -24.59
N TYR A 87 5.84 -9.03 -25.36
CA TYR A 87 4.41 -9.09 -25.62
C TYR A 87 4.16 -8.96 -27.14
N GLU A 88 3.59 -10.00 -27.74
CA GLU A 88 3.30 -10.13 -29.15
C GLU A 88 1.82 -9.88 -29.41
N PHE A 89 1.53 -9.12 -30.45
CA PHE A 89 0.18 -8.78 -30.92
C PHE A 89 0.05 -9.09 -32.40
N ASP A 90 -1.13 -9.43 -32.82
CA ASP A 90 -1.43 -9.47 -34.26
C ASP A 90 -1.54 -8.04 -34.85
N ARG A 91 -1.90 -7.95 -36.13
CA ARG A 91 -2.03 -6.67 -36.86
C ARG A 91 -3.19 -5.79 -36.37
N ASP A 92 -4.15 -6.39 -35.67
CA ASP A 92 -5.32 -5.73 -35.08
C ASP A 92 -5.12 -5.47 -33.59
N PHE A 93 -3.86 -5.52 -33.09
CA PHE A 93 -3.48 -5.34 -31.69
C PHE A 93 -4.09 -6.36 -30.73
N MET A 94 -4.53 -7.52 -31.22
CA MET A 94 -5.00 -8.59 -30.35
C MET A 94 -3.82 -9.35 -29.75
N PRO A 95 -3.86 -9.71 -28.44
CA PRO A 95 -2.80 -10.50 -27.82
C PRO A 95 -2.56 -11.81 -28.55
N VAL A 96 -1.31 -12.16 -28.79
CA VAL A 96 -0.89 -13.47 -29.31
C VAL A 96 -0.16 -14.23 -28.21
N LEU A 97 0.90 -13.65 -27.69
CA LEU A 97 1.73 -14.23 -26.65
C LEU A 97 2.24 -13.13 -25.72
N TYR A 98 2.17 -13.36 -24.45
CA TYR A 98 2.76 -12.53 -23.41
C TYR A 98 3.68 -13.36 -22.53
N HIS A 99 4.86 -12.84 -22.26
CA HIS A 99 5.84 -13.44 -21.37
C HIS A 99 6.50 -12.36 -20.54
N LEU A 100 6.46 -12.51 -19.23
CA LEU A 100 7.14 -11.66 -18.26
C LEU A 100 8.03 -12.52 -17.37
N ALA A 101 9.29 -12.16 -17.25
CA ALA A 101 10.21 -12.70 -16.27
C ALA A 101 10.55 -11.62 -15.25
N ALA A 102 10.40 -11.93 -13.99
CA ALA A 102 10.79 -11.08 -12.88
C ALA A 102 11.88 -11.76 -12.09
N ASP A 103 13.03 -11.10 -11.98
CA ASP A 103 14.12 -11.52 -11.08
C ASP A 103 13.97 -10.77 -9.76
N THR A 104 13.52 -11.49 -8.75
CA THR A 104 13.32 -10.95 -7.41
C THR A 104 14.41 -11.51 -6.48
N PRO A 105 14.73 -10.85 -5.37
CA PRO A 105 15.67 -11.37 -4.38
C PRO A 105 15.34 -12.78 -3.88
N SER A 106 14.11 -13.15 -4.08
CA SER A 106 13.52 -14.41 -3.66
C SER A 106 13.36 -15.43 -4.78
N GLY A 107 13.81 -15.15 -6.03
CA GLY A 107 13.83 -16.07 -7.17
C GLY A 107 13.11 -15.51 -8.40
N SER A 108 13.20 -16.28 -9.48
CA SER A 108 12.57 -15.89 -10.73
C SER A 108 11.09 -16.25 -10.73
N GLN A 109 10.26 -15.31 -11.09
CA GLN A 109 8.86 -15.50 -11.44
C GLN A 109 8.69 -15.44 -12.95
N ILE A 110 7.90 -16.32 -13.50
CA ILE A 110 7.53 -16.32 -14.92
C ILE A 110 6.02 -16.21 -15.00
N ILE A 111 5.57 -15.27 -15.80
CA ILE A 111 4.16 -15.05 -16.11
C ILE A 111 4.01 -15.15 -17.62
N SER A 112 3.03 -15.91 -18.07
CA SER A 112 2.74 -16.03 -19.48
C SER A 112 1.24 -15.96 -19.74
N ALA A 113 0.87 -15.44 -20.91
CA ALA A 113 -0.49 -15.52 -21.40
C ALA A 113 -0.48 -15.78 -22.90
N GLN A 114 -1.38 -16.63 -23.36
CA GLN A 114 -1.49 -17.00 -24.75
C GLN A 114 -2.95 -16.98 -25.21
N MET A 115 -3.19 -16.31 -26.34
CA MET A 115 -4.50 -16.27 -26.95
C MET A 115 -4.77 -17.59 -27.70
N GLY A 116 -5.90 -18.21 -27.38
CA GLY A 116 -6.38 -19.42 -28.01
C GLY A 116 -7.78 -19.22 -28.63
N ILE A 117 -8.31 -20.29 -29.22
CA ILE A 117 -9.64 -20.26 -29.89
C ILE A 117 -10.78 -19.91 -28.91
N LYS A 118 -10.64 -20.25 -27.64
CA LYS A 118 -11.66 -20.03 -26.59
C LYS A 118 -11.49 -18.74 -25.81
N GLY A 119 -10.34 -18.09 -25.91
CA GLY A 119 -9.96 -16.92 -25.14
C GLY A 119 -8.50 -16.94 -24.72
N LEU A 120 -8.14 -16.15 -23.74
CA LEU A 120 -6.78 -15.99 -23.21
C LEU A 120 -6.53 -17.00 -22.08
N HIS A 121 -5.50 -17.82 -22.23
CA HIS A 121 -4.97 -18.66 -21.18
C HIS A 121 -3.81 -17.96 -20.50
N MET A 122 -3.85 -17.85 -19.17
CA MET A 122 -2.81 -17.21 -18.35
C MET A 122 -2.20 -18.22 -17.40
N GLU A 123 -0.89 -18.11 -17.20
CA GLU A 123 -0.12 -18.96 -16.30
C GLU A 123 0.89 -18.11 -15.52
N THR A 124 1.00 -18.35 -14.21
CA THR A 124 2.08 -17.84 -13.38
C THR A 124 2.86 -19.00 -12.77
N ARG A 125 4.18 -18.85 -12.76
CA ARG A 125 5.11 -19.81 -12.13
C ARG A 125 6.04 -19.08 -11.19
N VAL A 126 6.16 -19.61 -9.97
CA VAL A 126 7.15 -19.19 -8.98
C VAL A 126 7.85 -20.46 -8.49
N GLY A 127 9.12 -20.65 -8.85
CA GLY A 127 9.80 -21.90 -8.59
C GLY A 127 9.10 -23.10 -9.25
N THR A 128 8.61 -24.03 -8.45
CA THR A 128 7.82 -25.19 -8.91
C THR A 128 6.30 -24.97 -8.86
N ALA A 129 5.84 -23.93 -8.21
CA ALA A 129 4.42 -23.61 -8.11
C ALA A 129 3.91 -23.03 -9.44
N ARG A 130 2.74 -23.50 -9.88
CA ARG A 130 2.08 -23.09 -11.12
C ARG A 130 0.61 -22.79 -10.84
N GLN A 131 0.15 -21.65 -11.32
CA GLN A 131 -1.26 -21.25 -11.28
C GLN A 131 -1.71 -20.87 -12.68
N GLU A 132 -2.97 -21.13 -12.99
CA GLU A 132 -3.54 -20.91 -14.33
C GLU A 132 -4.93 -20.28 -14.21
N ALA A 133 -5.29 -19.47 -15.21
CA ALA A 133 -6.64 -18.96 -15.38
C ALA A 133 -6.96 -18.80 -16.86
N ASP A 134 -8.23 -19.06 -17.23
CA ASP A 134 -8.75 -18.88 -18.58
C ASP A 134 -9.76 -17.72 -18.60
N ILE A 135 -9.57 -16.77 -19.51
CA ILE A 135 -10.50 -15.68 -19.77
C ILE A 135 -11.21 -15.95 -21.10
N PRO A 136 -12.53 -16.23 -21.11
CA PRO A 136 -13.25 -16.47 -22.36
C PRO A 136 -13.49 -15.17 -23.13
N GLY A 137 -13.49 -15.23 -24.44
CA GLY A 137 -13.82 -14.10 -25.32
C GLY A 137 -12.71 -13.74 -26.31
N LYS A 138 -12.93 -12.63 -27.04
CA LYS A 138 -12.02 -12.16 -28.09
C LYS A 138 -11.51 -10.76 -27.86
N ASP A 139 -12.35 -9.88 -27.29
CA ASP A 139 -11.98 -8.47 -27.06
C ASP A 139 -11.24 -8.36 -25.72
N ILE A 140 -10.04 -8.96 -25.67
CA ILE A 140 -9.20 -9.03 -24.49
C ILE A 140 -7.94 -8.21 -24.73
N VAL A 141 -7.58 -7.35 -23.77
CA VAL A 141 -6.33 -6.58 -23.76
C VAL A 141 -5.58 -6.93 -22.50
N ILE A 142 -4.30 -7.24 -22.59
CA ILE A 142 -3.45 -7.44 -21.42
C ILE A 142 -3.00 -6.07 -20.92
N LEU A 143 -3.37 -5.76 -19.68
CA LEU A 143 -2.93 -4.58 -18.93
C LEU A 143 -2.37 -5.08 -17.60
N ASP A 144 -1.14 -5.58 -17.65
CA ASP A 144 -0.52 -6.17 -16.49
C ASP A 144 -0.04 -5.10 -15.50
N ASN A 145 0.11 -5.48 -14.23
CA ASN A 145 0.41 -4.54 -13.15
C ASN A 145 1.79 -3.89 -13.37
N ASN A 146 1.85 -2.58 -13.11
CA ASN A 146 3.06 -1.77 -13.13
C ASN A 146 3.73 -1.57 -14.50
N LEU A 147 3.25 -2.19 -15.58
CA LEU A 147 3.82 -2.07 -16.92
C LEU A 147 3.14 -0.93 -17.70
N ILE A 148 3.77 0.23 -17.70
CA ILE A 148 3.21 1.43 -18.34
C ILE A 148 3.24 1.34 -19.87
N SER A 149 4.18 0.60 -20.42
CA SER A 149 4.25 0.34 -21.87
C SER A 149 3.00 -0.36 -22.43
N HIS A 150 2.25 -1.12 -21.62
CA HIS A 150 0.96 -1.69 -22.02
C HIS A 150 -0.09 -0.62 -22.35
N TYR A 151 -0.09 0.48 -21.61
CA TYR A 151 -0.96 1.63 -21.88
C TYR A 151 -0.54 2.36 -23.16
N ALA A 152 0.76 2.37 -23.51
CA ALA A 152 1.24 2.93 -24.77
C ALA A 152 0.73 2.10 -25.96
N VAL A 153 0.73 0.77 -25.87
CA VAL A 153 0.17 -0.11 -26.91
C VAL A 153 -1.35 0.04 -26.98
N LEU A 154 -2.06 0.04 -25.83
CA LEU A 154 -3.50 0.30 -25.79
C LEU A 154 -3.86 1.63 -26.46
N PHE A 155 -3.09 2.68 -26.19
CA PHE A 155 -3.29 3.99 -26.79
C PHE A 155 -3.16 3.95 -28.32
N LEU A 156 -2.15 3.26 -28.85
CA LEU A 156 -1.97 3.08 -30.30
C LEU A 156 -3.13 2.29 -30.91
N ALA A 157 -3.59 1.24 -30.24
CA ALA A 157 -4.72 0.42 -30.66
C ALA A 157 -6.04 1.21 -30.69
N ILE A 158 -6.25 2.11 -29.71
CA ILE A 158 -7.39 3.04 -29.69
C ILE A 158 -7.31 4.02 -30.86
N GLN A 159 -6.14 4.59 -31.14
CA GLN A 159 -5.96 5.50 -32.28
C GLN A 159 -6.17 4.82 -33.63
N ALA A 160 -5.78 3.56 -33.75
CA ALA A 160 -6.01 2.73 -34.93
C ALA A 160 -7.48 2.28 -35.10
N GLY A 161 -8.33 2.49 -34.08
CA GLY A 161 -9.71 1.98 -34.05
C GLY A 161 -9.78 0.45 -33.98
N ALA A 162 -8.72 -0.21 -33.52
CA ALA A 162 -8.59 -1.66 -33.47
C ALA A 162 -9.29 -2.28 -32.25
N ILE A 163 -9.49 -1.50 -31.19
CA ILE A 163 -10.10 -1.97 -29.93
C ILE A 163 -11.46 -1.29 -29.75
N PRO A 164 -12.52 -2.04 -29.39
CA PRO A 164 -13.83 -1.46 -29.10
C PRO A 164 -13.75 -0.60 -27.82
N ALA A 165 -14.68 0.35 -27.67
CA ALA A 165 -14.74 1.22 -26.48
C ALA A 165 -14.96 0.45 -25.16
N GLN A 166 -15.45 -0.79 -25.23
CA GLN A 166 -15.60 -1.71 -24.11
C GLN A 166 -14.90 -3.03 -24.44
N PHE A 167 -14.08 -3.52 -23.54
CA PHE A 167 -13.29 -4.74 -23.70
C PHE A 167 -13.04 -5.40 -22.33
N THR A 168 -12.38 -6.53 -22.32
CA THR A 168 -11.93 -7.20 -21.10
C THR A 168 -10.45 -6.92 -20.90
N ALA A 169 -10.08 -6.29 -19.79
CA ALA A 169 -8.69 -6.17 -19.37
C ALA A 169 -8.26 -7.44 -18.65
N ALA A 170 -7.18 -8.05 -19.08
CA ALA A 170 -6.55 -9.19 -18.43
C ALA A 170 -5.33 -8.72 -17.66
N VAL A 171 -5.16 -9.20 -16.41
CA VAL A 171 -4.03 -8.92 -15.54
C VAL A 171 -3.35 -10.24 -15.18
N PRO A 172 -2.41 -10.74 -16.00
CA PRO A 172 -1.80 -12.05 -15.84
C PRO A 172 -1.06 -12.23 -14.50
N GLN A 173 -0.41 -11.20 -13.98
CA GLN A 173 0.24 -11.26 -12.66
C GLN A 173 -0.74 -11.66 -11.54
N ALA A 174 -1.99 -11.21 -11.63
CA ALA A 174 -3.03 -11.50 -10.65
C ALA A 174 -3.99 -12.62 -11.09
N LEU A 175 -3.80 -13.20 -12.30
CA LEU A 175 -4.67 -14.22 -12.91
C LEU A 175 -6.15 -13.80 -12.92
N LEU A 176 -6.44 -12.53 -13.15
CA LEU A 176 -7.80 -11.98 -13.13
C LEU A 176 -8.13 -11.20 -14.40
N SER A 177 -9.41 -10.91 -14.57
CA SER A 177 -9.89 -10.01 -15.63
C SER A 177 -10.91 -9.02 -15.08
N LEU A 178 -10.93 -7.83 -15.68
CA LEU A 178 -11.82 -6.74 -15.32
C LEU A 178 -12.56 -6.23 -16.56
N PRO A 179 -13.84 -5.83 -16.44
CA PRO A 179 -14.48 -5.07 -17.50
C PRO A 179 -13.78 -3.73 -17.67
N ALA A 180 -13.45 -3.40 -18.92
CA ALA A 180 -12.74 -2.18 -19.25
C ALA A 180 -13.57 -1.33 -20.23
N LYS A 181 -13.46 0.01 -20.07
CA LYS A 181 -14.08 0.98 -20.97
C LYS A 181 -13.17 2.20 -21.11
N VAL A 182 -12.94 2.63 -22.36
CA VAL A 182 -12.25 3.89 -22.64
C VAL A 182 -13.25 4.93 -23.10
N ASN A 183 -13.24 6.11 -22.48
CA ASN A 183 -14.04 7.25 -22.91
C ASN A 183 -13.36 7.96 -24.10
N ALA A 184 -14.15 8.69 -24.89
CA ALA A 184 -13.63 9.49 -25.99
C ALA A 184 -12.62 10.53 -25.51
N ALA A 185 -11.63 10.84 -26.35
CA ALA A 185 -10.63 11.85 -26.09
C ALA A 185 -11.24 13.21 -25.74
N GLN A 186 -10.67 13.86 -24.73
CA GLN A 186 -11.02 15.21 -24.32
C GLN A 186 -9.78 16.11 -24.36
N PRO A 187 -9.88 17.35 -24.89
CA PRO A 187 -8.79 18.29 -24.82
C PRO A 187 -8.41 18.58 -23.37
N ILE A 188 -7.13 18.65 -23.09
CA ILE A 188 -6.60 19.02 -21.77
C ILE A 188 -5.33 19.84 -21.91
N THR A 189 -5.15 20.81 -21.04
CA THR A 189 -3.86 21.48 -20.86
C THR A 189 -3.19 20.93 -19.60
N PHE A 190 -1.97 20.45 -19.72
CA PHE A 190 -1.15 20.00 -18.59
C PHE A 190 0.15 20.79 -18.51
N THR A 191 0.84 20.71 -17.40
CA THR A 191 2.10 21.43 -17.20
C THR A 191 3.26 20.45 -16.96
N SER A 192 4.47 20.85 -17.38
CA SER A 192 5.72 20.19 -17.02
C SER A 192 6.74 21.28 -16.78
N ALA A 193 7.39 21.29 -15.62
CA ALA A 193 8.09 22.45 -15.11
C ALA A 193 7.20 23.71 -15.20
N ASP A 194 7.70 24.81 -15.76
CA ASP A 194 6.98 26.08 -15.90
C ASP A 194 6.26 26.26 -17.26
N LYS A 195 6.06 25.17 -18.01
CA LYS A 195 5.47 25.21 -19.35
C LYS A 195 4.14 24.48 -19.41
N SER A 196 3.20 25.04 -20.17
CA SER A 196 1.91 24.44 -20.48
C SER A 196 1.92 23.75 -21.84
N TYR A 197 1.22 22.63 -21.93
CA TYR A 197 1.11 21.79 -23.12
C TYR A 197 -0.35 21.43 -23.37
N ASP A 198 -0.81 21.59 -24.61
CA ASP A 198 -2.17 21.19 -25.00
C ASP A 198 -2.13 19.76 -25.55
N GLY A 199 -2.80 18.85 -24.84
CA GLY A 199 -2.85 17.42 -25.15
C GLY A 199 -4.26 16.89 -25.19
N GLN A 200 -4.37 15.55 -25.11
CA GLN A 200 -5.64 14.83 -25.03
C GLN A 200 -5.64 13.92 -23.79
N ARG A 201 -6.77 13.86 -23.12
CA ARG A 201 -7.06 12.97 -22.00
C ARG A 201 -8.01 11.86 -22.43
N TYR A 202 -7.71 10.64 -22.03
CA TYR A 202 -8.57 9.47 -22.17
C TYR A 202 -8.78 8.87 -20.78
N ASP A 203 -10.02 8.66 -20.38
CA ASP A 203 -10.33 7.99 -19.12
C ASP A 203 -10.58 6.50 -19.40
N LEU A 204 -9.69 5.66 -18.89
CA LEU A 204 -9.81 4.21 -18.91
C LEU A 204 -10.44 3.76 -17.58
N HIS A 205 -11.63 3.19 -17.65
CA HIS A 205 -12.31 2.59 -16.53
C HIS A 205 -11.98 1.09 -16.49
N LEU A 206 -11.40 0.62 -15.38
CA LEU A 206 -11.15 -0.79 -15.08
C LEU A 206 -12.00 -1.18 -13.87
N GLY A 207 -13.20 -1.71 -14.10
CA GLY A 207 -14.21 -1.79 -13.04
C GLY A 207 -14.54 -0.41 -12.50
N ASP A 208 -14.35 -0.21 -11.20
CA ASP A 208 -14.57 1.08 -10.52
C ASP A 208 -13.33 2.00 -10.54
N LEU A 209 -12.18 1.50 -10.97
CA LEU A 209 -10.95 2.27 -11.05
C LEU A 209 -10.93 3.13 -12.32
N VAL A 210 -10.52 4.38 -12.20
CA VAL A 210 -10.31 5.29 -13.35
C VAL A 210 -8.83 5.60 -13.50
N ILE A 211 -8.28 5.26 -14.66
CA ILE A 211 -6.91 5.58 -15.05
C ILE A 211 -6.95 6.65 -16.13
N ILE A 212 -6.24 7.74 -15.94
CA ILE A 212 -6.13 8.84 -16.89
C ILE A 212 -4.92 8.57 -17.78
N MET A 213 -5.16 8.44 -19.08
CA MET A 213 -4.09 8.39 -20.09
C MET A 213 -3.98 9.75 -20.75
N LEU A 214 -2.77 10.32 -20.79
CA LEU A 214 -2.48 11.60 -21.41
C LEU A 214 -1.67 11.39 -22.69
N SER A 215 -2.10 12.06 -23.75
CA SER A 215 -1.31 12.08 -25.00
C SER A 215 -0.91 13.49 -25.42
N TYR A 216 0.25 13.59 -26.04
CA TYR A 216 0.78 14.78 -26.63
C TYR A 216 1.45 14.44 -27.95
N GLN A 217 1.14 15.21 -29.01
CA GLN A 217 1.67 14.99 -30.38
C GLN A 217 1.50 13.54 -30.89
N GLY A 218 0.36 12.91 -30.55
CA GLY A 218 0.04 11.55 -31.00
C GLY A 218 0.74 10.42 -30.26
N LYS A 219 1.42 10.70 -29.16
CA LYS A 219 2.08 9.72 -28.28
C LYS A 219 1.47 9.73 -26.88
N LEU A 220 1.44 8.58 -26.23
CA LEU A 220 1.16 8.49 -24.80
C LEU A 220 2.34 9.13 -24.05
N VAL A 221 2.05 10.08 -23.17
CA VAL A 221 3.07 10.81 -22.40
C VAL A 221 2.86 10.72 -20.89
N GLY A 222 1.68 10.30 -20.43
CA GLY A 222 1.41 10.12 -19.02
C GLY A 222 0.29 9.11 -18.76
N VAL A 223 0.39 8.42 -17.64
CA VAL A 223 -0.62 7.52 -17.08
C VAL A 223 -0.77 7.85 -15.61
N ILE A 224 -1.96 8.21 -15.19
CA ILE A 224 -2.21 8.70 -13.85
C ILE A 224 -3.32 7.86 -13.23
N ASN A 225 -3.04 7.32 -12.07
CA ASN A 225 -3.97 6.62 -11.21
C ASN A 225 -4.03 7.35 -9.86
N ASP A 226 -4.91 8.36 -9.78
CA ASP A 226 -5.03 9.19 -8.57
C ASP A 226 -5.48 8.38 -7.35
N ALA A 227 -6.31 7.36 -7.56
CA ALA A 227 -6.78 6.51 -6.47
C ALA A 227 -5.64 5.73 -5.79
N GLN A 228 -4.56 5.45 -6.53
CA GLN A 228 -3.37 4.77 -6.02
C GLN A 228 -2.18 5.74 -5.82
N GLY A 229 -2.35 7.03 -6.13
CA GLY A 229 -1.28 8.03 -6.07
C GLY A 229 -0.12 7.74 -7.03
N VAL A 230 -0.39 6.97 -8.10
CA VAL A 230 0.62 6.56 -9.07
C VAL A 230 0.57 7.47 -10.28
N HIS A 231 1.69 8.09 -10.59
CA HIS A 231 1.88 8.99 -11.73
C HIS A 231 3.03 8.51 -12.58
N ALA A 232 2.73 8.07 -13.80
CA ALA A 232 3.75 7.71 -14.78
C ALA A 232 3.86 8.78 -15.86
N TYR A 233 5.05 9.08 -16.28
CA TYR A 233 5.30 10.01 -17.38
C TYR A 233 6.48 9.58 -18.26
N ASN A 234 6.43 9.96 -19.52
CA ASN A 234 7.54 9.73 -20.45
C ASN A 234 8.68 10.69 -20.12
N ALA A 235 9.73 10.16 -19.50
CA ALA A 235 10.86 10.96 -18.99
C ALA A 235 11.70 11.60 -20.10
N GLN A 236 11.71 11.05 -21.31
CA GLN A 236 12.42 11.64 -22.44
C GLN A 236 11.70 12.90 -22.93
N ALA A 237 10.37 12.91 -22.93
CA ALA A 237 9.57 14.07 -23.35
C ALA A 237 9.39 15.09 -22.22
N PHE A 238 9.23 14.62 -20.97
CA PHE A 238 8.88 15.43 -19.81
C PHE A 238 9.75 15.05 -18.59
N PRO A 239 11.04 15.38 -18.58
CA PRO A 239 11.98 14.97 -17.51
C PRO A 239 11.66 15.56 -16.13
N SER A 240 10.81 16.59 -16.06
CA SER A 240 10.34 17.19 -14.81
C SER A 240 8.96 16.69 -14.38
N GLY A 241 8.49 15.56 -14.93
CA GLY A 241 7.14 15.04 -14.68
C GLY A 241 6.03 15.83 -15.38
N ILE A 242 4.80 15.41 -15.14
CA ILE A 242 3.57 16.00 -15.70
C ILE A 242 2.62 16.33 -14.56
N ALA A 243 2.04 17.53 -14.55
CA ALA A 243 0.98 17.94 -13.62
C ALA A 243 -0.29 18.33 -14.39
N LEU A 244 -1.45 17.87 -13.87
CA LEU A 244 -2.77 18.19 -14.42
C LEU A 244 -3.40 19.38 -13.69
N PRO A 245 -4.26 20.18 -14.35
CA PRO A 245 -5.08 21.18 -13.70
C PRO A 245 -6.00 20.51 -12.66
N GLY A 246 -5.94 20.97 -11.41
CA GLY A 246 -6.73 20.43 -10.31
C GLY A 246 -6.11 19.24 -9.58
N MET A 247 -5.01 18.69 -10.08
CA MET A 247 -4.14 17.86 -9.23
C MET A 247 -3.43 18.77 -8.23
N PRO A 248 -3.31 18.36 -6.97
CA PRO A 248 -2.38 19.05 -6.09
C PRO A 248 -1.01 19.03 -6.77
N ALA A 249 -0.42 20.21 -6.96
CA ALA A 249 0.98 20.30 -7.34
C ALA A 249 1.79 19.45 -6.36
N PRO A 250 2.94 18.86 -6.75
CA PRO A 250 3.84 18.27 -5.78
C PRO A 250 4.09 19.36 -4.73
N GLU A 251 3.42 19.21 -3.60
CA GLU A 251 3.48 20.02 -2.39
C GLU A 251 3.59 21.55 -2.59
N ALA A 252 2.44 22.17 -2.89
CA ALA A 252 2.24 23.54 -2.43
C ALA A 252 2.30 23.48 -0.89
N THR A 253 3.22 24.23 -0.28
CA THR A 253 3.25 24.46 1.16
C THR A 253 1.83 24.76 1.63
N THR A 254 1.22 23.86 2.41
CA THR A 254 -0.13 24.05 2.94
C THR A 254 -0.10 25.36 3.72
N GLU A 255 -0.94 26.33 3.35
CA GLU A 255 -0.94 27.65 4.00
C GLU A 255 -1.06 27.46 5.51
N GLY A 256 -0.13 28.03 6.26
CA GLY A 256 -0.05 27.88 7.72
C GLY A 256 0.80 26.70 8.21
N VAL A 257 1.47 25.95 7.33
CA VAL A 257 2.25 24.75 7.68
C VAL A 257 3.67 24.86 7.11
N VAL A 258 4.67 24.43 7.89
CA VAL A 258 6.07 24.27 7.47
C VAL A 258 6.47 22.82 7.66
N GLU A 259 6.94 22.17 6.59
CA GLU A 259 7.46 20.81 6.64
C GLU A 259 8.98 20.81 6.49
N LYS A 260 9.65 19.97 7.27
CA LYS A 260 11.10 19.77 7.25
C LYS A 260 11.40 18.28 7.21
N ASN A 261 12.09 17.83 6.18
CA ASN A 261 12.61 16.46 6.16
C ASN A 261 13.72 16.30 7.20
N MET A 262 13.74 15.17 7.86
CA MET A 262 14.76 14.79 8.83
C MET A 262 15.06 13.31 8.76
N THR A 263 16.22 12.94 9.27
CA THR A 263 16.64 11.54 9.42
C THR A 263 17.08 11.28 10.86
N PHE A 264 16.96 10.05 11.30
CA PHE A 264 17.41 9.62 12.63
C PHE A 264 17.80 8.14 12.60
N GLU A 265 18.76 7.77 13.46
CA GLU A 265 19.32 6.42 13.51
C GLU A 265 18.47 5.51 14.38
N SER A 266 18.17 4.31 13.89
CA SER A 266 17.51 3.23 14.63
C SER A 266 18.22 1.91 14.39
N GLY A 267 19.12 1.53 15.32
CA GLY A 267 19.92 0.32 15.18
C GLY A 267 20.83 0.38 13.97
N ASP A 268 20.55 -0.45 12.97
CA ASP A 268 21.29 -0.56 11.71
C ASP A 268 20.61 0.18 10.53
N ALA A 269 19.56 0.92 10.78
CA ALA A 269 18.81 1.65 9.76
C ALA A 269 18.77 3.16 10.04
N THR A 270 18.94 3.95 8.99
CA THR A 270 18.63 5.39 8.99
C THR A 270 17.17 5.56 8.58
N LEU A 271 16.35 6.11 9.45
CA LEU A 271 14.95 6.38 9.18
C LEU A 271 14.74 7.80 8.70
N ALA A 272 13.85 7.98 7.74
CA ALA A 272 13.47 9.27 7.19
C ALA A 272 12.08 9.67 7.69
N GLY A 273 11.94 10.95 8.05
CA GLY A 273 10.68 11.50 8.54
C GLY A 273 10.44 12.92 8.05
N THR A 274 9.23 13.41 8.32
CA THR A 274 8.84 14.81 8.10
C THR A 274 8.36 15.41 9.40
N LEU A 275 9.07 16.41 9.86
CA LEU A 275 8.68 17.29 10.94
C LEU A 275 7.75 18.36 10.37
N THR A 276 6.51 18.41 10.84
CA THR A 276 5.50 19.38 10.44
C THR A 276 5.31 20.38 11.59
N LEU A 277 5.44 21.66 11.30
CA LEU A 277 5.37 22.75 12.29
C LEU A 277 4.35 23.82 11.86
N PRO A 278 3.75 24.53 12.81
CA PRO A 278 2.94 25.72 12.52
C PRO A 278 3.77 26.81 11.82
N ALA A 279 3.27 27.36 10.72
CA ALA A 279 3.90 28.52 10.10
C ALA A 279 3.77 29.74 11.02
N GLY A 280 4.91 30.44 11.24
CA GLY A 280 4.93 31.65 12.08
C GLY A 280 4.92 31.39 13.59
N ALA A 281 5.17 30.17 14.05
CA ALA A 281 5.41 29.88 15.47
C ALA A 281 6.57 30.76 15.99
N THR A 282 6.37 31.43 17.12
CA THR A 282 7.37 32.33 17.72
C THR A 282 8.22 31.67 18.81
N GLY A 283 7.99 30.41 19.09
CA GLY A 283 8.70 29.58 20.06
C GLY A 283 8.42 28.10 19.87
N PRO A 284 8.97 27.24 20.73
CA PRO A 284 8.66 25.81 20.72
C PRO A 284 7.16 25.55 20.90
N VAL A 285 6.64 24.56 20.22
CA VAL A 285 5.23 24.13 20.26
C VAL A 285 5.12 22.71 20.78
N PRO A 286 3.95 22.26 21.27
CA PRO A 286 3.70 20.86 21.59
C PRO A 286 3.97 19.98 20.37
N GLY A 287 4.45 18.76 20.59
CA GLY A 287 4.80 17.82 19.54
C GLY A 287 4.05 16.50 19.63
N VAL A 288 3.65 15.94 18.49
CA VAL A 288 3.01 14.62 18.39
C VAL A 288 3.86 13.69 17.53
N LEU A 289 4.27 12.55 18.07
CA LEU A 289 4.83 11.47 17.25
C LEU A 289 3.72 10.59 16.71
N PHE A 290 3.70 10.37 15.40
CA PHE A 290 2.77 9.45 14.75
C PHE A 290 3.41 8.07 14.60
N ILE A 291 2.69 7.02 15.01
CA ILE A 291 3.09 5.62 14.91
C ILE A 291 2.06 4.92 14.03
N ALA A 292 2.52 4.48 12.88
CA ALA A 292 1.66 3.98 11.81
C ALA A 292 1.11 2.57 12.06
N GLY A 293 0.04 2.24 11.33
CA GLY A 293 -0.61 0.94 11.30
C GLY A 293 0.26 -0.17 10.69
N SER A 294 -0.26 -1.40 10.60
CA SER A 294 0.46 -2.57 10.12
C SER A 294 0.84 -2.49 8.64
N GLY A 295 1.88 -3.25 8.27
CA GLY A 295 2.38 -3.33 6.91
C GLY A 295 3.50 -2.34 6.57
N PRO A 296 4.04 -2.42 5.34
CA PRO A 296 5.09 -1.53 4.83
C PRO A 296 4.48 -0.20 4.38
N VAL A 297 4.12 0.65 5.32
CA VAL A 297 3.52 1.96 5.07
C VAL A 297 4.53 3.08 5.21
N ASP A 298 4.38 4.12 4.38
CA ASP A 298 5.18 5.33 4.47
C ASP A 298 4.71 6.25 5.63
N ARG A 299 5.36 7.39 5.79
CA ARG A 299 5.07 8.40 6.83
C ARG A 299 3.66 8.97 6.79
N ASP A 300 2.95 8.83 5.69
CA ASP A 300 1.58 9.32 5.48
C ASP A 300 0.52 8.21 5.58
N GLU A 301 0.97 6.99 5.98
CA GLU A 301 0.20 5.75 5.98
C GLU A 301 -0.24 5.28 4.60
N ASN A 302 0.54 5.60 3.56
CA ASN A 302 0.34 5.03 2.25
C ASN A 302 1.09 3.69 2.14
N ALA A 303 0.47 2.74 1.45
CA ALA A 303 1.09 1.47 1.06
C ALA A 303 1.17 1.37 -0.46
N ALA A 304 1.94 0.41 -0.98
CA ALA A 304 2.00 0.17 -2.41
C ALA A 304 0.59 -0.05 -2.99
N GLY A 305 0.18 0.81 -3.91
CA GLY A 305 -1.14 0.78 -4.54
C GLY A 305 -2.30 1.35 -3.70
N LEU A 306 -2.05 1.89 -2.51
CA LEU A 306 -3.08 2.46 -1.64
C LEU A 306 -2.62 3.81 -1.07
N LYS A 307 -3.16 4.90 -1.60
CA LYS A 307 -2.91 6.25 -1.10
C LYS A 307 -3.97 6.64 -0.07
N THR A 308 -3.58 6.69 1.20
CA THR A 308 -4.47 7.08 2.29
C THR A 308 -4.27 8.51 2.76
N ASP A 309 -3.03 9.00 2.82
CA ASP A 309 -2.64 10.33 3.31
C ASP A 309 -3.25 10.68 4.71
N VAL A 310 -3.56 9.67 5.53
CA VAL A 310 -4.22 9.89 6.84
C VAL A 310 -3.33 10.75 7.73
N PHE A 311 -2.09 10.36 7.90
CA PHE A 311 -1.17 11.07 8.80
C PHE A 311 -0.79 12.45 8.26
N ARG A 312 -0.67 12.62 6.96
CA ARG A 312 -0.43 13.94 6.36
C ARG A 312 -1.55 14.92 6.66
N GLN A 313 -2.82 14.47 6.53
CA GLN A 313 -3.99 15.32 6.79
C GLN A 313 -4.12 15.67 8.28
N LEU A 314 -3.87 14.70 9.16
CA LEU A 314 -3.83 14.94 10.61
C LEU A 314 -2.71 15.91 10.98
N ALA A 315 -1.49 15.72 10.47
CA ALA A 315 -0.35 16.59 10.74
C ALA A 315 -0.59 18.04 10.29
N ALA A 316 -1.20 18.21 9.11
CA ALA A 316 -1.56 19.54 8.61
C ALA A 316 -2.62 20.22 9.48
N SER A 317 -3.59 19.46 10.01
CA SER A 317 -4.61 19.97 10.93
C SER A 317 -4.03 20.34 12.29
N LEU A 318 -3.16 19.52 12.84
CA LEU A 318 -2.42 19.81 14.09
C LEU A 318 -1.57 21.08 13.95
N ALA A 319 -0.83 21.22 12.84
CA ALA A 319 0.02 22.40 12.62
C ALA A 319 -0.81 23.69 12.55
N LYS A 320 -1.99 23.67 11.90
CA LYS A 320 -2.92 24.81 11.89
C LYS A 320 -3.47 25.15 13.28
N ALA A 321 -3.56 24.17 14.16
CA ALA A 321 -3.96 24.35 15.56
C ALA A 321 -2.78 24.74 16.50
N GLY A 322 -1.57 24.93 15.96
CA GLY A 322 -0.40 25.32 16.75
C GLY A 322 0.41 24.17 17.33
N ILE A 323 0.21 22.94 16.87
CA ILE A 323 0.83 21.71 17.34
C ILE A 323 1.76 21.15 16.26
N GLY A 324 3.02 20.87 16.59
CA GLY A 324 3.97 20.22 15.70
C GLY A 324 3.77 18.70 15.67
N SER A 325 4.30 18.03 14.65
CA SER A 325 4.26 16.56 14.60
C SER A 325 5.43 15.98 13.82
N LEU A 326 5.80 14.74 14.13
CA LEU A 326 6.74 13.93 13.35
C LEU A 326 6.05 12.67 12.84
N ARG A 327 6.15 12.49 11.53
CA ARG A 327 5.75 11.28 10.80
C ARG A 327 6.99 10.66 10.19
N TYR A 328 7.12 9.35 10.17
CA TYR A 328 8.30 8.68 9.62
C TYR A 328 7.94 7.46 8.78
N ASP A 329 8.74 7.19 7.76
CA ASP A 329 8.64 5.98 6.96
C ASP A 329 9.13 4.80 7.79
N LYS A 330 8.39 3.70 7.82
CA LYS A 330 8.88 2.47 8.45
C LYS A 330 10.19 2.01 7.80
N ARG A 331 11.03 1.27 8.53
CA ARG A 331 12.29 0.73 7.99
C ARG A 331 12.06 -0.03 6.69
N GLY A 332 12.91 0.20 5.68
CA GLY A 332 12.80 -0.41 4.35
C GLY A 332 11.61 0.08 3.51
N VAL A 333 10.99 1.20 3.90
CA VAL A 333 9.86 1.81 3.18
C VAL A 333 10.20 3.27 2.88
N GLY A 334 9.68 3.81 1.77
CA GLY A 334 9.85 5.21 1.41
C GLY A 334 11.32 5.60 1.31
N GLN A 335 11.73 6.56 2.13
CA GLN A 335 13.12 7.05 2.21
C GLN A 335 13.92 6.45 3.37
N SER A 336 13.31 5.57 4.18
CA SER A 336 13.98 4.89 5.28
C SER A 336 14.80 3.71 4.77
N GLU A 337 16.02 3.57 5.30
CA GLU A 337 16.88 2.41 5.07
C GLU A 337 16.36 1.16 5.82
N GLY A 338 17.02 0.02 5.60
CA GLY A 338 16.68 -1.25 6.23
C GLY A 338 15.84 -2.17 5.34
N VAL A 339 15.31 -3.23 5.93
CA VAL A 339 14.52 -4.27 5.23
C VAL A 339 13.24 -4.54 6.02
N PHE A 340 12.08 -4.28 5.42
CA PHE A 340 10.79 -4.52 6.08
C PHE A 340 10.43 -6.02 6.15
N ALA A 341 10.85 -6.82 5.18
CA ALA A 341 10.43 -8.22 5.04
C ALA A 341 10.63 -9.10 6.28
N ASN A 342 11.68 -8.82 7.05
CA ASN A 342 12.02 -9.58 8.26
C ASN A 342 11.84 -8.76 9.54
N VAL A 343 11.07 -7.67 9.48
CA VAL A 343 10.82 -6.79 10.62
C VAL A 343 10.20 -7.57 11.78
N SER A 344 10.62 -7.27 12.98
CA SER A 344 9.98 -7.73 14.22
C SER A 344 9.21 -6.59 14.88
N MET A 345 8.32 -6.91 15.82
CA MET A 345 7.66 -5.88 16.66
C MET A 345 8.70 -5.07 17.45
N GLU A 346 9.77 -5.71 17.94
CA GLU A 346 10.83 -5.00 18.66
C GLU A 346 11.61 -4.03 17.76
N ASP A 347 11.82 -4.35 16.48
CA ASP A 347 12.39 -3.40 15.52
C ASP A 347 11.49 -2.17 15.35
N LEU A 348 10.18 -2.36 15.24
CA LEU A 348 9.22 -1.25 15.14
C LEU A 348 9.18 -0.41 16.43
N LEU A 349 9.31 -1.03 17.59
CA LEU A 349 9.43 -0.33 18.85
C LEU A 349 10.75 0.46 18.94
N ALA A 350 11.86 -0.11 18.47
CA ALA A 350 13.14 0.60 18.39
C ALA A 350 13.04 1.81 17.47
N ASP A 351 12.37 1.67 16.32
CA ASP A 351 12.11 2.77 15.40
C ASP A 351 11.27 3.89 16.03
N ALA A 352 10.20 3.53 16.72
CA ALA A 352 9.35 4.50 17.42
C ALA A 352 10.10 5.22 18.57
N ARG A 353 10.98 4.52 19.31
CA ARG A 353 11.85 5.13 20.34
C ARG A 353 12.82 6.14 19.70
N ALA A 354 13.45 5.77 18.57
CA ALA A 354 14.35 6.65 17.84
C ALA A 354 13.61 7.88 17.30
N ALA A 355 12.43 7.69 16.71
CA ALA A 355 11.57 8.78 16.23
C ALA A 355 11.12 9.71 17.36
N LEU A 356 10.76 9.18 18.53
CA LEU A 356 10.41 9.98 19.71
C LEU A 356 11.59 10.84 20.19
N SER A 357 12.78 10.25 20.22
CA SER A 357 14.01 11.00 20.55
C SER A 357 14.28 12.09 19.49
N GLY A 358 14.09 11.79 18.22
CA GLY A 358 14.20 12.74 17.12
C GLY A 358 13.21 13.90 17.26
N LEU A 359 11.95 13.62 17.58
CA LEU A 359 10.93 14.64 17.82
C LEU A 359 11.32 15.54 19.01
N LYS A 360 11.65 14.94 20.17
CA LYS A 360 12.02 15.69 21.39
C LYS A 360 13.26 16.57 21.19
N SER A 361 14.17 16.20 20.29
CA SER A 361 15.38 16.97 19.98
C SER A 361 15.21 17.98 18.83
N SER A 362 14.04 18.04 18.22
CA SER A 362 13.80 18.88 17.05
C SER A 362 13.63 20.35 17.41
N ASP A 363 14.28 21.23 16.64
CA ASP A 363 14.09 22.67 16.75
C ASP A 363 12.63 23.05 16.46
N GLY A 364 12.00 23.77 17.39
CA GLY A 364 10.61 24.21 17.31
C GLY A 364 9.61 23.31 18.04
N ILE A 365 10.05 22.20 18.65
CA ILE A 365 9.24 21.35 19.53
C ILE A 365 9.62 21.60 20.99
N ASP A 366 8.61 21.69 21.86
CA ASP A 366 8.81 21.67 23.31
C ASP A 366 8.94 20.21 23.79
N PRO A 367 10.13 19.77 24.22
CA PRO A 367 10.33 18.37 24.60
C PRO A 367 9.58 17.95 25.87
N GLN A 368 9.01 18.91 26.60
CA GLN A 368 8.19 18.66 27.79
C GLN A 368 6.70 18.55 27.46
N GLN A 369 6.29 18.85 26.23
CA GLN A 369 4.90 18.80 25.75
C GLN A 369 4.76 17.86 24.56
N VAL A 370 5.07 16.59 24.78
CA VAL A 370 5.09 15.57 23.73
C VAL A 370 4.02 14.52 23.96
N PHE A 371 3.30 14.22 22.88
CA PHE A 371 2.23 13.23 22.80
C PHE A 371 2.61 12.13 21.81
N LEU A 372 1.96 10.96 21.95
CA LEU A 372 1.96 9.90 20.93
C LEU A 372 0.60 9.83 20.27
N LEU A 373 0.59 9.50 18.96
CA LEU A 373 -0.61 9.13 18.23
C LEU A 373 -0.32 7.81 17.51
N GLY A 374 -1.04 6.75 17.88
CA GLY A 374 -0.92 5.44 17.27
C GLY A 374 -2.19 5.05 16.52
N HIS A 375 -2.07 4.65 15.27
CA HIS A 375 -3.18 4.14 14.46
C HIS A 375 -3.06 2.63 14.28
N SER A 376 -4.16 1.89 14.48
CA SER A 376 -4.19 0.44 14.26
C SER A 376 -3.06 -0.28 15.02
N GLU A 377 -2.09 -0.93 14.37
CA GLU A 377 -0.88 -1.49 15.00
C GLU A 377 -0.14 -0.45 15.84
N GLY A 378 -0.04 0.78 15.37
CA GLY A 378 0.55 1.88 16.13
C GLY A 378 -0.16 2.11 17.46
N GLY A 379 -1.45 1.78 17.55
CA GLY A 379 -2.22 1.77 18.79
C GLY A 379 -1.84 0.64 19.78
N ILE A 380 -1.16 -0.40 19.31
CA ILE A 380 -0.52 -1.43 20.15
C ILE A 380 0.85 -0.93 20.63
N LEU A 381 1.62 -0.30 19.73
CA LEU A 381 3.00 0.12 20.02
C LEU A 381 3.05 1.37 20.90
N ALA A 382 2.17 2.34 20.69
CA ALA A 382 2.17 3.61 21.44
C ALA A 382 2.02 3.42 22.96
N PRO A 383 1.13 2.55 23.49
CA PRO A 383 1.08 2.26 24.92
C PRO A 383 2.39 1.70 25.48
N ILE A 384 3.09 0.83 24.73
CA ILE A 384 4.38 0.29 25.17
C ILE A 384 5.41 1.41 25.31
N ILE A 385 5.53 2.26 24.29
CA ILE A 385 6.42 3.44 24.33
C ILE A 385 6.03 4.38 25.47
N ALA A 386 4.74 4.59 25.73
CA ALA A 386 4.27 5.46 26.81
C ALA A 386 4.66 4.92 28.19
N THR A 387 4.65 3.60 28.41
CA THR A 387 5.08 3.02 29.70
C THR A 387 6.58 3.22 29.98
N GLU A 388 7.37 3.41 28.94
CA GLU A 388 8.82 3.66 29.03
C GLU A 388 9.16 5.15 29.23
N ASN A 389 8.18 6.05 28.97
CA ASN A 389 8.37 7.51 28.93
C ASN A 389 7.31 8.22 29.79
N SER A 390 7.56 8.32 31.09
CA SER A 390 6.63 8.93 32.06
C SER A 390 6.49 10.46 31.91
N ASP A 391 7.25 11.08 31.02
CA ASP A 391 7.25 12.51 30.72
C ASP A 391 6.42 12.85 29.47
N LEU A 392 5.62 11.90 28.95
CA LEU A 392 4.65 12.15 27.90
C LEU A 392 3.38 12.78 28.48
N GLU A 393 2.88 13.81 27.81
CA GLU A 393 1.66 14.52 28.19
C GLU A 393 0.38 13.74 27.87
N GLY A 394 0.43 12.80 26.91
CA GLY A 394 -0.70 11.92 26.60
C GLY A 394 -0.51 11.02 25.38
N VAL A 395 -1.50 10.14 25.19
CA VAL A 395 -1.55 9.19 24.07
C VAL A 395 -2.91 9.27 23.37
N VAL A 396 -2.88 9.36 22.04
CA VAL A 396 -4.06 9.27 21.17
C VAL A 396 -4.04 7.91 20.47
N LEU A 397 -5.11 7.16 20.57
CA LEU A 397 -5.29 5.85 19.96
C LEU A 397 -6.39 5.93 18.91
N LEU A 398 -6.02 5.74 17.64
CA LEU A 398 -6.96 5.70 16.52
C LEU A 398 -7.19 4.26 16.09
N ALA A 399 -8.43 3.78 16.11
CA ALA A 399 -8.79 2.43 15.67
C ALA A 399 -7.85 1.35 16.26
N ALA A 400 -7.50 1.47 17.53
CA ALA A 400 -6.55 0.60 18.20
C ALA A 400 -7.20 -0.70 18.70
N PRO A 401 -6.59 -1.87 18.48
CA PRO A 401 -7.11 -3.13 19.01
C PRO A 401 -6.80 -3.31 20.51
N ALA A 402 -7.73 -3.92 21.24
CA ALA A 402 -7.58 -4.34 22.63
C ALA A 402 -7.15 -5.81 22.73
N HIS A 403 -7.46 -6.60 21.72
CA HIS A 403 -7.04 -8.00 21.64
C HIS A 403 -5.72 -8.15 20.89
N SER A 404 -5.05 -9.29 21.10
CA SER A 404 -3.87 -9.68 20.34
C SER A 404 -4.17 -9.79 18.84
N LEU A 405 -3.15 -9.60 18.00
CA LEU A 405 -3.33 -9.54 16.56
C LEU A 405 -3.93 -10.82 15.94
N ASP A 406 -3.63 -12.00 16.48
CA ASP A 406 -4.23 -13.25 16.04
C ASP A 406 -5.75 -13.28 16.23
N TRP A 407 -6.25 -12.75 17.34
CA TRP A 407 -7.70 -12.61 17.56
C TRP A 407 -8.31 -11.66 16.51
N VAL A 408 -7.67 -10.54 16.25
CA VAL A 408 -8.13 -9.54 15.24
C VAL A 408 -8.16 -10.17 13.85
N ILE A 409 -7.10 -10.85 13.43
CA ILE A 409 -7.03 -11.56 12.14
C ILE A 409 -8.15 -12.59 12.02
N ARG A 410 -8.33 -13.41 13.07
CA ARG A 410 -9.40 -14.42 13.09
C ARG A 410 -10.79 -13.79 12.91
N LYS A 411 -11.04 -12.63 13.55
CA LYS A 411 -12.31 -11.91 13.41
C LYS A 411 -12.49 -11.33 12.01
N GLN A 412 -11.44 -10.81 11.41
CA GLN A 412 -11.47 -10.33 10.02
C GLN A 412 -11.78 -11.48 9.03
N ILE A 413 -11.17 -12.64 9.20
CA ILE A 413 -11.43 -13.85 8.39
C ILE A 413 -12.89 -14.32 8.56
N GLU A 414 -13.40 -14.38 9.80
CA GLU A 414 -14.79 -14.71 10.07
C GLU A 414 -15.75 -13.80 9.33
N ARG A 415 -15.57 -12.49 9.51
CA ARG A 415 -16.42 -11.46 8.91
C ARG A 415 -16.37 -11.50 7.39
N LEU A 416 -15.17 -11.58 6.82
CA LEU A 416 -14.96 -11.64 5.37
C LEU A 416 -15.68 -12.82 4.73
N ASN A 417 -15.57 -14.02 5.32
CA ASN A 417 -16.23 -15.21 4.79
C ASN A 417 -17.76 -15.09 4.86
N ARG A 418 -18.31 -14.45 5.90
CA ARG A 418 -19.75 -14.18 6.01
C ARG A 418 -20.22 -13.15 4.98
N ASP A 419 -19.46 -12.07 4.77
CA ASP A 419 -19.78 -11.02 3.78
C ASP A 419 -19.69 -11.53 2.33
N MET A 420 -19.00 -12.65 2.13
CA MET A 420 -18.97 -13.37 0.85
C MET A 420 -20.12 -14.39 0.68
N ASP A 421 -21.13 -14.33 1.53
CA ASP A 421 -22.28 -15.25 1.53
C ASP A 421 -21.90 -16.74 1.58
N LYS A 422 -20.75 -17.07 2.20
CA LYS A 422 -20.37 -18.47 2.41
C LYS A 422 -21.30 -19.15 3.41
N SER A 423 -21.55 -20.43 3.20
CA SER A 423 -22.29 -21.25 4.15
C SER A 423 -21.57 -21.32 5.49
N GLU A 424 -22.31 -21.57 6.57
CA GLU A 424 -21.70 -21.68 7.91
C GLU A 424 -20.64 -22.78 7.97
N ASP A 425 -20.82 -23.90 7.25
CA ASP A 425 -19.82 -24.99 7.17
C ASP A 425 -18.52 -24.53 6.49
N GLU A 426 -18.62 -23.70 5.46
CA GLU A 426 -17.44 -23.11 4.79
C GLU A 426 -16.75 -22.08 5.69
N VAL A 427 -17.51 -21.25 6.41
CA VAL A 427 -16.97 -20.31 7.41
C VAL A 427 -16.21 -21.08 8.50
N GLN A 428 -16.81 -22.12 9.09
CA GLN A 428 -16.16 -22.92 10.12
C GLN A 428 -14.93 -23.66 9.60
N THR A 429 -14.95 -24.12 8.33
CA THR A 429 -13.79 -24.73 7.70
C THR A 429 -12.64 -23.71 7.55
N ALA A 430 -12.94 -22.50 7.08
CA ALA A 430 -11.95 -21.44 6.95
C ALA A 430 -11.35 -21.06 8.32
N LEU A 431 -12.20 -20.91 9.34
CA LEU A 431 -11.74 -20.62 10.70
C LEU A 431 -10.88 -21.74 11.30
N ALA A 432 -11.22 -23.02 11.06
CA ALA A 432 -10.40 -24.12 11.52
C ALA A 432 -9.01 -24.17 10.84
N GLN A 433 -8.94 -23.80 9.57
CA GLN A 433 -7.66 -23.64 8.86
C GLN A 433 -6.85 -22.47 9.43
N GLU A 434 -7.51 -21.34 9.65
CA GLU A 434 -6.88 -20.17 10.26
C GLU A 434 -6.37 -20.47 11.66
N ASP A 435 -7.16 -21.12 12.52
CA ASP A 435 -6.76 -21.51 13.88
C ASP A 435 -5.46 -22.36 13.87
N GLN A 436 -5.29 -23.27 12.90
CA GLN A 436 -4.04 -24.05 12.75
C GLN A 436 -2.85 -23.17 12.37
N TYR A 437 -3.06 -22.18 11.48
CA TYR A 437 -2.02 -21.21 11.11
C TYR A 437 -1.60 -20.34 12.30
N LEU A 438 -2.59 -19.76 13.00
CA LEU A 438 -2.35 -18.91 14.16
C LEU A 438 -1.63 -19.68 15.28
N ASP A 439 -2.04 -20.94 15.54
CA ASP A 439 -1.39 -21.82 16.50
C ASP A 439 0.06 -22.16 16.11
N PHE A 440 0.30 -22.44 14.82
CA PHE A 440 1.66 -22.66 14.32
C PHE A 440 2.53 -21.42 14.54
N VAL A 441 2.07 -20.24 14.11
CA VAL A 441 2.81 -18.97 14.26
C VAL A 441 3.11 -18.69 15.73
N ARG A 442 2.13 -18.81 16.61
CA ARG A 442 2.28 -18.53 18.05
C ARG A 442 3.36 -19.42 18.71
N ASN A 443 3.47 -20.67 18.28
CA ASN A 443 4.40 -21.66 18.83
C ASN A 443 5.69 -21.80 18.02
N SER A 444 5.85 -21.06 16.92
CA SER A 444 7.04 -21.12 16.06
C SER A 444 8.27 -20.51 16.73
N THR A 445 9.44 -20.84 16.20
CA THR A 445 10.72 -20.24 16.57
C THR A 445 11.49 -19.87 15.29
N GLY A 446 12.45 -18.96 15.40
CA GLY A 446 13.24 -18.55 14.23
C GLY A 446 12.40 -17.80 13.20
N ASP A 447 12.68 -18.06 11.93
CA ASP A 447 12.11 -17.40 10.77
C ASP A 447 11.49 -18.39 9.79
N TRP A 448 10.76 -17.91 8.77
CA TRP A 448 10.15 -18.77 7.73
C TRP A 448 11.17 -19.64 6.98
N SER A 449 12.41 -19.19 6.86
CA SER A 449 13.50 -19.96 6.24
C SER A 449 13.91 -21.22 7.02
N ASP A 450 13.55 -21.28 8.30
CA ASP A 450 13.85 -22.43 9.16
C ASP A 450 12.85 -23.58 9.01
N TYR A 451 11.79 -23.38 8.21
CA TYR A 451 10.72 -24.36 8.01
C TYR A 451 10.64 -24.81 6.56
N THR A 452 10.71 -26.13 6.35
CA THR A 452 10.45 -26.72 5.03
C THR A 452 8.94 -26.81 4.76
N PHE A 453 8.57 -26.97 3.49
CA PHE A 453 7.16 -27.18 3.11
C PHE A 453 6.53 -28.39 3.84
N GLU A 454 7.26 -29.48 3.94
CA GLU A 454 6.82 -30.71 4.59
C GLU A 454 6.52 -30.49 6.08
N GLN A 455 7.36 -29.72 6.77
CA GLN A 455 7.14 -29.38 8.19
C GLN A 455 5.90 -28.49 8.37
N LEU A 456 5.66 -27.55 7.43
CA LEU A 456 4.47 -26.71 7.48
C LEU A 456 3.21 -27.52 7.16
N VAL A 457 3.24 -28.46 6.22
CA VAL A 457 2.10 -29.36 5.91
C VAL A 457 1.80 -30.29 7.09
N GLU A 458 2.81 -30.72 7.87
CA GLU A 458 2.57 -31.51 9.09
C GLU A 458 1.74 -30.72 10.13
N ALA A 459 2.04 -29.43 10.27
CA ALA A 459 1.30 -28.53 11.18
C ALA A 459 -0.05 -28.08 10.60
N MET A 460 -0.10 -27.88 9.28
CA MET A 460 -1.24 -27.36 8.53
C MET A 460 -1.57 -28.28 7.33
N PRO A 461 -2.27 -29.40 7.55
CA PRO A 461 -2.53 -30.41 6.49
C PRO A 461 -3.31 -29.90 5.28
N TRP A 462 -3.96 -28.74 5.40
CA TRP A 462 -4.66 -28.04 4.31
C TRP A 462 -3.73 -27.20 3.43
N LEU A 463 -2.46 -27.01 3.83
CA LEU A 463 -1.51 -26.17 3.12
C LEU A 463 -1.13 -26.84 1.80
N THR A 464 -1.41 -26.15 0.70
CA THR A 464 -0.97 -26.55 -0.66
C THR A 464 0.29 -25.77 -1.06
N GLN A 465 0.97 -26.23 -2.10
CA GLN A 465 2.12 -25.49 -2.66
C GLN A 465 1.73 -24.07 -3.09
N GLU A 466 0.51 -23.87 -3.56
CA GLU A 466 -0.01 -22.56 -3.95
C GLU A 466 -0.11 -21.62 -2.75
N LYS A 467 -0.62 -22.13 -1.61
CA LYS A 467 -0.78 -21.37 -0.37
C LYS A 467 0.52 -21.20 0.44
N TYR A 468 1.54 -21.97 0.11
CA TYR A 468 2.82 -21.92 0.83
C TYR A 468 3.50 -20.55 0.81
N ILE A 469 3.36 -19.83 -0.29
CA ILE A 469 3.90 -18.46 -0.42
C ILE A 469 3.00 -17.48 0.37
N GLU A 470 1.69 -17.65 0.28
CA GLU A 470 0.71 -16.78 0.93
C GLU A 470 0.88 -16.74 2.46
N VAL A 471 1.08 -17.90 3.10
CA VAL A 471 1.25 -17.98 4.56
C VAL A 471 2.56 -17.36 5.06
N LYS A 472 3.52 -17.10 4.17
CA LYS A 472 4.84 -16.53 4.48
C LYS A 472 5.00 -15.05 4.10
N ILE A 473 3.92 -14.38 3.74
CA ILE A 473 3.95 -13.00 3.27
C ILE A 473 4.43 -12.04 4.36
N LEU A 474 4.00 -12.25 5.60
CA LEU A 474 4.39 -11.43 6.73
C LEU A 474 5.57 -12.06 7.48
N SER A 475 6.42 -11.25 8.09
CA SER A 475 7.51 -11.72 8.95
C SER A 475 6.98 -12.63 10.05
N LEU A 476 7.56 -13.83 10.17
CA LEU A 476 7.16 -14.79 11.22
C LEU A 476 7.46 -14.24 12.62
N SER A 477 8.56 -13.50 12.78
CA SER A 477 8.94 -12.87 14.04
C SER A 477 7.94 -11.77 14.42
N TRP A 478 7.54 -10.95 13.45
CA TRP A 478 6.52 -9.90 13.66
C TRP A 478 5.17 -10.51 14.07
N LEU A 479 4.67 -11.48 13.33
CA LEU A 479 3.42 -12.19 13.65
C LEU A 479 3.47 -12.77 15.06
N ARG A 480 4.50 -13.57 15.35
CA ARG A 480 4.64 -14.25 16.64
C ARG A 480 4.65 -13.29 17.81
N GLN A 481 5.42 -12.20 17.71
CA GLN A 481 5.52 -11.22 18.80
C GLN A 481 4.18 -10.52 19.04
N HIS A 482 3.45 -10.16 17.97
CA HIS A 482 2.12 -9.57 18.10
C HIS A 482 1.06 -10.55 18.62
N PHE A 483 1.17 -11.85 18.30
CA PHE A 483 0.28 -12.88 18.82
C PHE A 483 0.53 -13.19 20.30
N GLN A 484 1.75 -13.00 20.76
CA GLN A 484 2.14 -13.22 22.17
C GLN A 484 1.94 -11.96 23.02
N HIS A 485 1.76 -10.80 22.40
CA HIS A 485 1.55 -9.53 23.09
C HIS A 485 0.08 -9.38 23.51
N ASP A 486 -0.13 -8.96 24.76
CA ASP A 486 -1.44 -8.59 25.30
C ASP A 486 -1.58 -7.06 25.36
N PRO A 487 -2.36 -6.43 24.45
CA PRO A 487 -2.58 -5.00 24.47
C PRO A 487 -3.24 -4.48 25.76
N ILE A 488 -4.12 -5.29 26.38
CA ILE A 488 -4.79 -4.94 27.65
C ILE A 488 -3.76 -4.82 28.78
N GLU A 489 -2.78 -5.73 28.84
CA GLU A 489 -1.72 -5.64 29.86
C GLU A 489 -0.87 -4.38 29.65
N SER A 490 -0.58 -4.01 28.42
CA SER A 490 0.25 -2.82 28.12
C SER A 490 -0.49 -1.54 28.37
N ILE A 491 -1.72 -1.40 27.90
CA ILE A 491 -2.51 -0.19 28.08
C ILE A 491 -2.82 0.06 29.56
N GLY A 492 -3.02 -0.97 30.36
CA GLY A 492 -3.23 -0.87 31.80
C GLY A 492 -2.05 -0.29 32.60
N LYS A 493 -0.87 -0.18 31.97
CA LYS A 493 0.32 0.43 32.59
C LYS A 493 0.48 1.91 32.22
N VAL A 494 -0.34 2.44 31.31
CA VAL A 494 -0.28 3.84 30.86
C VAL A 494 -0.91 4.75 31.92
N THR A 495 -0.15 5.73 32.40
CA THR A 495 -0.55 6.63 33.47
C THR A 495 -0.86 8.05 33.01
N CYS A 496 -0.38 8.46 31.83
CA CYS A 496 -0.74 9.74 31.22
C CYS A 496 -2.17 9.73 30.68
N PRO A 497 -2.78 10.89 30.37
CA PRO A 497 -4.06 11.01 29.70
C PRO A 497 -4.13 10.21 28.41
N VAL A 498 -5.29 9.60 28.10
CA VAL A 498 -5.51 8.81 26.88
C VAL A 498 -6.79 9.22 26.18
N LEU A 499 -6.70 9.56 24.91
CA LEU A 499 -7.82 9.72 23.98
C LEU A 499 -7.93 8.47 23.09
N ILE A 500 -9.10 7.85 23.05
CA ILE A 500 -9.41 6.71 22.19
C ILE A 500 -10.46 7.14 21.17
N VAL A 501 -10.11 7.05 19.88
CA VAL A 501 -11.00 7.42 18.77
C VAL A 501 -11.29 6.20 17.91
N GLN A 502 -12.58 5.91 17.69
CA GLN A 502 -13.03 4.74 16.97
C GLN A 502 -14.14 5.06 15.97
N GLY A 503 -14.00 4.55 14.74
CA GLY A 503 -15.10 4.53 13.77
C GLY A 503 -15.98 3.29 13.95
N GLU A 504 -17.31 3.46 14.05
CA GLU A 504 -18.24 2.31 14.19
C GLU A 504 -18.44 1.55 12.86
N LYS A 505 -17.97 2.11 11.74
CA LYS A 505 -17.90 1.44 10.43
C LYS A 505 -16.55 0.79 10.17
N ASP A 506 -15.71 0.71 11.19
CA ASP A 506 -14.42 0.03 11.08
C ASP A 506 -14.61 -1.47 10.80
N TYR A 507 -14.05 -1.91 9.68
CA TYR A 507 -14.10 -3.32 9.29
C TYR A 507 -12.98 -4.13 9.90
N GLN A 508 -11.83 -3.51 10.16
CA GLN A 508 -10.61 -4.17 10.60
C GLN A 508 -10.57 -4.36 12.11
N VAL A 509 -10.88 -3.29 12.85
CA VAL A 509 -10.88 -3.29 14.32
C VAL A 509 -12.31 -3.05 14.79
N PRO A 510 -12.94 -4.04 15.45
CA PRO A 510 -14.32 -3.89 15.92
C PRO A 510 -14.48 -2.72 16.89
N GLU A 511 -15.62 -2.02 16.83
CA GLU A 511 -15.90 -0.84 17.66
C GLU A 511 -15.82 -1.09 19.17
N GLY A 512 -16.05 -2.33 19.61
CA GLY A 512 -15.97 -2.74 21.01
C GLY A 512 -14.56 -2.73 21.60
N GLU A 513 -13.52 -2.73 20.74
CA GLU A 513 -12.12 -2.68 21.18
C GLU A 513 -11.81 -1.39 21.94
N ALA A 514 -12.39 -0.26 21.54
CA ALA A 514 -12.25 1.01 22.25
C ALA A 514 -12.77 0.97 23.69
N ASP A 515 -13.91 0.30 23.91
CA ASP A 515 -14.49 0.15 25.25
C ASP A 515 -13.62 -0.75 26.17
N LEU A 516 -13.02 -1.79 25.59
CA LEU A 516 -12.12 -2.68 26.32
C LEU A 516 -10.84 -1.95 26.75
N LEU A 517 -10.22 -1.17 25.84
CA LEU A 517 -9.06 -0.34 26.20
C LEU A 517 -9.39 0.67 27.29
N ALA A 518 -10.52 1.36 27.18
CA ALA A 518 -10.96 2.33 28.18
C ALA A 518 -11.23 1.69 29.54
N SER A 519 -11.82 0.48 29.54
CA SER A 519 -12.10 -0.27 30.76
C SER A 519 -10.80 -0.69 31.45
N ALA A 520 -9.83 -1.21 30.69
CA ALA A 520 -8.53 -1.60 31.21
C ALA A 520 -7.77 -0.44 31.84
N LEU A 521 -7.76 0.75 31.20
CA LEU A 521 -7.16 1.97 31.75
C LEU A 521 -7.83 2.36 33.08
N LYS A 522 -9.15 2.41 33.13
CA LYS A 522 -9.91 2.80 34.31
C LYS A 522 -9.74 1.80 35.45
N GLU A 523 -9.75 0.50 35.16
CA GLU A 523 -9.52 -0.57 36.13
C GLU A 523 -8.10 -0.49 36.72
N ALA A 524 -7.12 -0.07 35.93
CA ALA A 524 -5.74 0.18 36.36
C ALA A 524 -5.56 1.51 37.14
N GLY A 525 -6.60 2.34 37.24
CA GLY A 525 -6.60 3.58 38.02
C GLY A 525 -6.31 4.85 37.21
N ASN A 526 -6.23 4.76 35.86
CA ASN A 526 -6.14 5.95 35.04
C ASN A 526 -7.52 6.66 35.01
N THR A 527 -7.57 7.89 35.50
CA THR A 527 -8.82 8.68 35.63
C THR A 527 -9.01 9.67 34.48
N ASP A 528 -8.03 9.78 33.58
CA ASP A 528 -8.05 10.72 32.45
C ASP A 528 -8.11 9.94 31.13
N VAL A 529 -9.29 9.40 30.86
CA VAL A 529 -9.57 8.54 29.68
C VAL A 529 -10.81 9.06 28.96
N THR A 530 -10.59 9.57 27.77
CA THR A 530 -11.65 10.02 26.84
C THR A 530 -11.85 8.98 25.76
N VAL A 531 -13.12 8.72 25.40
CA VAL A 531 -13.50 7.80 24.32
C VAL A 531 -14.49 8.47 23.39
N ASP A 532 -14.12 8.62 22.13
CA ASP A 532 -14.99 9.16 21.10
C ASP A 532 -15.22 8.17 19.97
N LYS A 533 -16.51 7.84 19.75
CA LYS A 533 -16.94 6.93 18.71
C LYS A 533 -17.73 7.69 17.66
N PHE A 534 -17.41 7.43 16.40
CA PHE A 534 -18.05 8.06 15.25
C PHE A 534 -18.86 7.01 14.47
N PRO A 535 -20.20 7.09 14.44
CA PRO A 535 -21.07 6.03 13.92
C PRO A 535 -20.96 5.81 12.41
N ASP A 536 -20.35 6.73 11.71
CA ASP A 536 -20.28 6.80 10.26
C ASP A 536 -18.84 6.81 9.71
N LEU A 537 -17.82 6.56 10.55
CA LEU A 537 -16.43 6.53 10.13
C LEU A 537 -15.87 5.12 10.02
N ASN A 538 -15.00 4.91 9.04
CA ASN A 538 -14.27 3.66 8.81
C ASN A 538 -12.91 3.64 9.55
N HIS A 539 -12.11 2.59 9.31
CA HIS A 539 -10.78 2.41 9.89
C HIS A 539 -9.80 3.57 9.62
N LEU A 540 -9.94 4.26 8.49
CA LEU A 540 -9.11 5.40 8.09
C LEU A 540 -9.70 6.76 8.52
N MET A 541 -10.64 6.75 9.46
CA MET A 541 -11.31 7.95 9.96
C MET A 541 -12.02 8.77 8.87
N ARG A 542 -12.56 8.08 7.86
CA ARG A 542 -13.31 8.68 6.75
C ARG A 542 -14.77 8.30 6.82
N HIS A 543 -15.61 9.19 6.31
CA HIS A 543 -17.03 8.93 6.22
C HIS A 543 -17.34 7.70 5.36
N HIS A 544 -18.12 6.77 5.91
CA HIS A 544 -18.53 5.54 5.25
C HIS A 544 -20.03 5.32 5.43
N PRO A 545 -20.86 5.83 4.51
CA PRO A 545 -22.31 5.83 4.68
C PRO A 545 -22.95 4.45 4.59
N GLU A 546 -22.27 3.50 3.94
CA GLU A 546 -22.77 2.14 3.74
C GLU A 546 -22.37 1.23 4.93
N ALA A 547 -22.80 -0.02 4.88
CA ALA A 547 -22.31 -1.03 5.80
C ALA A 547 -20.78 -1.19 5.67
N ALA A 548 -20.11 -1.38 6.80
CA ALA A 548 -18.66 -1.56 6.82
C ALA A 548 -18.23 -2.72 5.91
N ASN A 549 -17.24 -2.49 5.07
CA ASN A 549 -16.64 -3.49 4.19
C ASN A 549 -15.18 -3.15 3.89
N LEU A 550 -14.44 -4.07 3.26
CA LEU A 550 -13.03 -3.90 2.90
C LEU A 550 -12.81 -3.07 1.62
N THR A 551 -13.86 -2.64 0.94
CA THR A 551 -13.71 -1.77 -0.22
C THR A 551 -13.55 -0.33 0.25
N TYR A 552 -12.32 0.17 0.22
CA TYR A 552 -12.02 1.58 0.52
C TYR A 552 -12.47 2.52 -0.61
N ARG A 553 -13.76 2.49 -0.96
CA ARG A 553 -14.33 3.30 -2.05
C ARG A 553 -14.26 4.82 -1.78
N HIS A 554 -14.06 5.21 -0.53
CA HIS A 554 -14.07 6.60 -0.09
C HIS A 554 -12.67 7.16 0.19
N LEU A 555 -11.62 6.60 -0.45
CA LEU A 555 -10.25 7.11 -0.31
C LEU A 555 -10.07 8.54 -0.82
N SER A 556 -10.95 9.00 -1.73
CA SER A 556 -10.99 10.39 -2.20
C SER A 556 -11.57 11.36 -1.16
N GLU A 557 -12.32 10.86 -0.18
CA GLU A 557 -12.82 11.69 0.92
C GLU A 557 -11.69 12.01 1.90
N PRO A 558 -11.65 13.21 2.48
CA PRO A 558 -10.66 13.55 3.49
C PRO A 558 -10.90 12.77 4.79
N VAL A 559 -9.90 12.76 5.69
CA VAL A 559 -10.11 12.44 7.10
C VAL A 559 -11.17 13.37 7.66
N ASP A 560 -12.14 12.82 8.39
CA ASP A 560 -13.29 13.61 8.87
C ASP A 560 -12.84 14.74 9.81
N ALA A 561 -13.37 15.93 9.57
CA ALA A 561 -13.00 17.12 10.33
C ALA A 561 -13.30 16.96 11.84
N ARG A 562 -14.33 16.21 12.22
CA ARG A 562 -14.67 15.94 13.62
C ARG A 562 -13.53 15.24 14.36
N VAL A 563 -12.85 14.30 13.68
CA VAL A 563 -11.68 13.58 14.26
C VAL A 563 -10.51 14.54 14.48
N THR A 564 -10.23 15.37 13.47
CA THR A 564 -9.13 16.34 13.59
C THR A 564 -9.41 17.41 14.65
N GLU A 565 -10.64 17.88 14.77
CA GLU A 565 -11.08 18.83 15.80
C GLU A 565 -10.98 18.21 17.19
N GLU A 566 -11.43 16.96 17.36
CA GLU A 566 -11.34 16.24 18.65
C GLU A 566 -9.90 16.09 19.11
N ILE A 567 -9.03 15.58 18.25
CA ILE A 567 -7.62 15.39 18.58
C ILE A 567 -6.95 16.72 18.92
N THR A 568 -7.17 17.76 18.13
CA THR A 568 -6.54 19.08 18.37
C THR A 568 -7.04 19.73 19.65
N THR A 569 -8.33 19.63 19.94
CA THR A 569 -8.95 20.15 21.15
C THR A 569 -8.43 19.42 22.37
N TRP A 570 -8.44 18.08 22.32
CA TRP A 570 -7.97 17.25 23.42
C TRP A 570 -6.49 17.51 23.74
N ILE A 571 -5.61 17.59 22.73
CA ILE A 571 -4.19 17.94 22.96
C ILE A 571 -4.06 19.33 23.57
N ALA A 572 -4.79 20.33 23.06
CA ALA A 572 -4.74 21.69 23.59
C ALA A 572 -5.19 21.79 25.07
N GLU A 573 -6.11 20.93 25.50
CA GLU A 573 -6.57 20.85 26.89
C GLU A 573 -5.54 20.20 27.83
N HIS A 574 -4.66 19.33 27.29
CA HIS A 574 -3.64 18.58 28.02
C HIS A 574 -2.21 19.14 27.87
N VAL A 575 -2.02 20.20 27.08
CA VAL A 575 -0.77 20.93 27.07
C VAL A 575 -0.56 21.55 28.45
N ALA A 576 0.59 21.30 29.08
CA ALA A 576 0.92 21.79 30.42
C ALA A 576 0.68 23.30 30.51
N LYS A 577 -0.12 23.70 31.49
CA LYS A 577 -0.46 25.09 31.79
C LYS A 577 0.60 25.75 32.61
#